data_2f616ff6f5ec8a3c43a4d3433730e581
#
_entry.id   2f616ff6f5ec8a3c43a4d3433730e581
#
_cell.length_a   1.000
_cell.length_b   1.000
_cell.length_c   1.000
_cell.angle_alpha   90.00
_cell.angle_beta   90.00
_cell.angle_gamma   90.00
#
_symmetry.space_group_name_H-M   'P 1'
#
loop_
_entity.id
_entity.type
_entity.pdbx_description
1 polymer ?
#
loop_
_entity_poly.entity_id
_entity_poly.type
_entity_poly.pdbx_seq_one_letter_code
_entity_poly.pdbx_strand_id
1 'polypeptide(L)'
;MIRKFEETDLNCIMRIWLETNISAHDFIDDKYWHSNYDQVRQMIPQSTIYVYEEDSIRGFIGLSGNYLAGLFVEAESQSKGIGRALLDHVKGLSKELILHVYKKNERAVRFYTREGFLIEGEQIDPNTNETELIMKWTYT
;
A
#
# COMPACT_ATOMS: atom_id res chain seq x y z
N MET A 1 1.32 10.84 13.83
CA MET A 1 2.75 11.08 13.59
C MET A 1 3.35 9.99 12.69
N ILE A 2 4.13 10.41 11.70
CA ILE A 2 4.76 9.47 10.78
C ILE A 2 6.20 9.24 11.23
N ARG A 3 6.61 7.98 11.28
CA ARG A 3 7.98 7.59 11.65
C ARG A 3 8.39 6.32 10.89
N LYS A 4 9.68 6.02 10.93
CA LYS A 4 10.19 4.79 10.34
C LYS A 4 9.71 3.56 11.11
N PHE A 5 9.58 2.47 10.39
CA PHE A 5 9.27 1.14 10.94
C PHE A 5 10.32 0.70 11.96
N GLU A 6 9.84 0.06 13.03
CA GLU A 6 10.67 -0.65 14.02
C GLU A 6 10.20 -2.10 14.08
N GLU A 7 11.09 -3.02 14.44
CA GLU A 7 10.74 -4.45 14.46
C GLU A 7 9.55 -4.77 15.36
N THR A 8 9.36 -4.01 16.43
CA THR A 8 8.22 -4.18 17.33
C THR A 8 6.89 -3.86 16.67
N ASP A 9 6.90 -3.19 15.51
CA ASP A 9 5.69 -2.85 14.76
C ASP A 9 5.19 -4.01 13.90
N LEU A 10 6.02 -5.03 13.68
CA LEU A 10 5.78 -6.03 12.63
C LEU A 10 4.43 -6.74 12.76
N ASN A 11 4.07 -7.18 13.97
CA ASN A 11 2.80 -7.88 14.17
C ASN A 11 1.60 -7.00 13.82
N CYS A 12 1.64 -5.74 14.21
CA CYS A 12 0.56 -4.79 13.93
C CYS A 12 0.46 -4.52 12.42
N ILE A 13 1.60 -4.31 11.77
CA ILE A 13 1.67 -4.08 10.32
C ILE A 13 1.10 -5.28 9.56
N MET A 14 1.47 -6.49 9.95
CA MET A 14 0.99 -7.69 9.26
C MET A 14 -0.52 -7.89 9.43
N ARG A 15 -1.06 -7.53 10.60
CA ARG A 15 -2.51 -7.55 10.79
C ARG A 15 -3.20 -6.57 9.84
N ILE A 16 -2.70 -5.34 9.76
CA ILE A 16 -3.26 -4.32 8.87
C ILE A 16 -3.14 -4.77 7.40
N TRP A 17 -1.97 -5.29 7.01
CA TRP A 17 -1.75 -5.78 5.66
C TRP A 17 -2.79 -6.84 5.26
N LEU A 18 -2.98 -7.85 6.11
CA LEU A 18 -3.89 -8.96 5.82
C LEU A 18 -5.35 -8.48 5.77
N GLU A 19 -5.80 -7.79 6.80
CA GLU A 19 -7.19 -7.34 6.90
C GLU A 19 -7.59 -6.39 5.79
N THR A 20 -6.71 -5.44 5.45
CA THR A 20 -7.03 -4.45 4.42
C THR A 20 -7.02 -5.06 3.02
N ASN A 21 -6.09 -5.99 2.74
CA ASN A 21 -6.07 -6.67 1.45
C ASN A 21 -7.33 -7.51 1.24
N ILE A 22 -7.72 -8.28 2.24
CA ILE A 22 -8.93 -9.09 2.17
C ILE A 22 -10.16 -8.20 1.95
N SER A 23 -10.26 -7.12 2.69
CA SER A 23 -11.41 -6.21 2.61
C SER A 23 -11.46 -5.47 1.27
N ALA A 24 -10.33 -5.03 0.74
CA ALA A 24 -10.27 -4.23 -0.49
C ALA A 24 -10.43 -5.06 -1.76
N HIS A 25 -10.16 -6.36 -1.69
CA HIS A 25 -10.06 -7.22 -2.87
C HIS A 25 -11.01 -8.42 -2.77
N ASP A 26 -12.32 -8.16 -2.71
CA ASP A 26 -13.35 -9.20 -2.60
C ASP A 26 -13.41 -10.10 -3.84
N PHE A 27 -12.81 -9.67 -4.95
CA PHE A 27 -12.70 -10.43 -6.19
C PHE A 27 -11.52 -11.41 -6.22
N ILE A 28 -10.74 -11.48 -5.13
CA ILE A 28 -9.61 -12.41 -4.96
C ILE A 28 -9.92 -13.30 -3.76
N ASP A 29 -9.70 -14.62 -3.90
CA ASP A 29 -9.88 -15.56 -2.81
C ASP A 29 -8.97 -15.18 -1.62
N ASP A 30 -9.52 -15.19 -0.42
CA ASP A 30 -8.77 -14.85 0.81
C ASP A 30 -7.54 -15.72 0.99
N LYS A 31 -7.56 -16.96 0.48
CA LYS A 31 -6.43 -17.89 0.56
C LYS A 31 -5.17 -17.32 -0.09
N TYR A 32 -5.32 -16.49 -1.11
CA TYR A 32 -4.18 -15.84 -1.77
C TYR A 32 -3.39 -14.99 -0.76
N TRP A 33 -4.11 -14.19 0.03
CA TRP A 33 -3.46 -13.31 1.01
C TRP A 33 -2.86 -14.11 2.15
N HIS A 34 -3.56 -15.14 2.64
CA HIS A 34 -3.03 -16.01 3.69
C HIS A 34 -1.79 -16.77 3.23
N SER A 35 -1.76 -17.22 1.97
CA SER A 35 -0.61 -17.97 1.44
C SER A 35 0.64 -17.11 1.25
N ASN A 36 0.47 -15.79 1.11
CA ASN A 36 1.59 -14.86 0.95
C ASN A 36 2.02 -14.21 2.26
N TYR A 37 1.32 -14.48 3.35
CA TYR A 37 1.54 -13.80 4.63
C TYR A 37 2.98 -13.95 5.14
N ASP A 38 3.50 -15.17 5.18
CA ASP A 38 4.85 -15.40 5.73
C ASP A 38 5.94 -14.74 4.87
N GLN A 39 5.78 -14.79 3.55
CA GLN A 39 6.72 -14.16 2.63
C GLN A 39 6.74 -12.64 2.82
N VAL A 40 5.56 -12.02 2.89
CA VAL A 40 5.46 -10.58 3.10
C VAL A 40 6.04 -10.19 4.46
N ARG A 41 5.77 -10.99 5.49
CA ARG A 41 6.32 -10.76 6.83
C ARG A 41 7.85 -10.71 6.81
N GLN A 42 8.49 -11.55 6.01
CA GLN A 42 9.94 -11.55 5.86
C GLN A 42 10.45 -10.38 5.05
N MET A 43 9.64 -9.87 4.11
CA MET A 43 10.02 -8.76 3.24
C MET A 43 9.94 -7.39 3.94
N ILE A 44 9.02 -7.23 4.87
CA ILE A 44 8.76 -5.93 5.53
C ILE A 44 10.03 -5.34 6.15
N PRO A 45 10.81 -6.08 6.97
CA PRO A 45 12.02 -5.49 7.58
C PRO A 45 13.11 -5.11 6.56
N GLN A 46 13.05 -5.65 5.35
CA GLN A 46 14.02 -5.40 4.28
C GLN A 46 13.59 -4.27 3.34
N SER A 47 12.39 -3.75 3.53
CA SER A 47 11.82 -2.67 2.71
C SER A 47 11.91 -1.35 3.45
N THR A 48 11.65 -0.24 2.74
CA THR A 48 11.53 1.07 3.36
C THR A 48 10.07 1.26 3.77
N ILE A 49 9.82 1.29 5.08
CA ILE A 49 8.47 1.36 5.64
C ILE A 49 8.35 2.57 6.54
N TYR A 50 7.29 3.35 6.35
CA TYR A 50 6.88 4.42 7.27
C TYR A 50 5.53 4.06 7.85
N VAL A 51 5.37 4.29 9.15
CA VAL A 51 4.12 4.03 9.86
C VAL A 51 3.49 5.34 10.31
N TYR A 52 2.17 5.37 10.36
CA TYR A 52 1.40 6.45 10.95
C TYR A 52 0.94 5.99 12.33
N GLU A 53 1.43 6.63 13.37
CA GLU A 53 1.12 6.28 14.75
C GLU A 53 0.35 7.40 15.43
N GLU A 54 -0.79 7.03 16.04
CA GLU A 54 -1.60 7.90 16.88
C GLU A 54 -2.28 6.99 17.91
N ASP A 55 -1.72 6.92 19.10
CA ASP A 55 -2.03 5.96 20.18
C ASP A 55 -1.61 4.53 19.82
N SER A 56 -1.80 4.13 18.58
CA SER A 56 -1.31 2.87 18.01
C SER A 56 -1.07 3.08 16.52
N ILE A 57 -0.51 2.08 15.84
CA ILE A 57 -0.29 2.18 14.40
C ILE A 57 -1.62 2.09 13.68
N ARG A 58 -1.92 3.10 12.86
CA ARG A 58 -3.17 3.23 12.10
C ARG A 58 -3.01 2.89 10.63
N GLY A 59 -1.78 2.94 10.11
CA GLY A 59 -1.49 2.64 8.73
C GLY A 59 -0.01 2.65 8.46
N PHE A 60 0.36 2.22 7.25
CA PHE A 60 1.75 2.24 6.84
C PHE A 60 1.87 2.30 5.31
N ILE A 61 3.05 2.70 4.85
CA ILE A 61 3.39 2.73 3.43
C ILE A 61 4.72 2.02 3.24
N GLY A 62 4.83 1.20 2.20
CA GLY A 62 6.03 0.43 1.90
C GLY A 62 6.58 0.75 0.53
N LEU A 63 7.90 0.88 0.45
CA LEU A 63 8.63 1.20 -0.76
C LEU A 63 9.79 0.26 -0.97
N SER A 64 10.08 -0.01 -2.25
CA SER A 64 11.31 -0.65 -2.70
C SER A 64 11.88 0.25 -3.80
N GLY A 65 12.87 1.07 -3.46
CA GLY A 65 13.32 2.14 -4.35
C GLY A 65 12.20 3.14 -4.62
N ASN A 66 11.86 3.37 -5.88
CA ASN A 66 10.73 4.23 -6.27
C ASN A 66 9.42 3.45 -6.47
N TYR A 67 9.45 2.13 -6.25
CA TYR A 67 8.24 1.31 -6.34
C TYR A 67 7.47 1.38 -5.03
N LEU A 68 6.24 1.90 -5.10
CA LEU A 68 5.34 1.95 -3.97
C LEU A 68 4.64 0.58 -3.87
N ALA A 69 5.14 -0.27 -2.98
CA ALA A 69 4.66 -1.64 -2.85
C ALA A 69 3.27 -1.70 -2.22
N GLY A 70 2.92 -0.73 -1.38
CA GLY A 70 1.59 -0.68 -0.80
C GLY A 70 1.39 0.47 0.17
N LEU A 71 0.14 0.85 0.33
CA LEU A 71 -0.32 1.88 1.26
C LEU A 71 -1.58 1.32 1.93
N PHE A 72 -1.52 1.17 3.24
CA PHE A 72 -2.54 0.47 3.99
C PHE A 72 -2.96 1.29 5.21
N VAL A 73 -4.27 1.45 5.39
CA VAL A 73 -4.85 2.13 6.56
C VAL A 73 -5.91 1.23 7.15
N GLU A 74 -5.85 0.97 8.46
CA GLU A 74 -6.84 0.13 9.11
C GLU A 74 -8.26 0.67 8.92
N ALA A 75 -9.25 -0.23 8.89
CA ALA A 75 -10.62 0.11 8.52
C ALA A 75 -11.20 1.27 9.34
N GLU A 76 -11.00 1.23 10.66
CA GLU A 76 -11.57 2.24 11.56
C GLU A 76 -10.95 3.62 11.39
N SER A 77 -9.77 3.69 10.74
CA SER A 77 -9.01 4.94 10.59
C SER A 77 -9.05 5.48 9.17
N GLN A 78 -9.76 4.84 8.26
CA GLN A 78 -9.88 5.29 6.87
C GLN A 78 -10.70 6.58 6.76
N SER A 79 -10.48 7.31 5.67
CA SER A 79 -11.18 8.58 5.35
C SER A 79 -10.88 9.71 6.34
N LYS A 80 -9.74 9.65 7.04
CA LYS A 80 -9.28 10.68 7.97
C LYS A 80 -8.00 11.38 7.51
N GLY A 81 -7.58 11.13 6.27
CA GLY A 81 -6.38 11.75 5.70
C GLY A 81 -5.07 11.04 6.01
N ILE A 82 -5.10 9.87 6.65
CA ILE A 82 -3.88 9.12 7.01
C ILE A 82 -3.15 8.63 5.75
N GLY A 83 -3.88 8.05 4.79
CA GLY A 83 -3.30 7.59 3.55
C GLY A 83 -2.62 8.71 2.77
N ARG A 84 -3.28 9.86 2.69
CA ARG A 84 -2.71 11.03 2.04
C ARG A 84 -1.46 11.54 2.76
N ALA A 85 -1.48 11.56 4.10
CA ALA A 85 -0.33 12.01 4.89
C ALA A 85 0.89 11.10 4.65
N LEU A 86 0.68 9.78 4.65
CA LEU A 86 1.74 8.83 4.37
C LEU A 86 2.28 8.99 2.94
N LEU A 87 1.39 9.15 1.97
CA LEU A 87 1.78 9.34 0.57
C LEU A 87 2.56 10.64 0.39
N ASP A 88 2.08 11.74 0.98
CA ASP A 88 2.77 13.03 0.90
C ASP A 88 4.16 12.97 1.52
N HIS A 89 4.32 12.19 2.60
CA HIS A 89 5.62 12.01 3.24
C HIS A 89 6.63 11.40 2.26
N VAL A 90 6.26 10.31 1.56
CA VAL A 90 7.18 9.67 0.62
C VAL A 90 7.35 10.47 -0.68
N LYS A 91 6.35 11.25 -1.09
CA LYS A 91 6.50 12.17 -2.22
C LYS A 91 7.58 13.21 -1.94
N GLY A 92 7.68 13.67 -0.70
CA GLY A 92 8.71 14.62 -0.29
C GLY A 92 10.13 14.04 -0.35
N LEU A 93 10.26 12.73 -0.40
CA LEU A 93 11.54 12.01 -0.44
C LEU A 93 11.84 11.43 -1.83
N SER A 94 10.98 11.64 -2.81
CA SER A 94 11.04 10.94 -4.09
C SER A 94 10.87 11.91 -5.25
N LYS A 95 11.45 11.58 -6.41
CA LYS A 95 11.23 12.31 -7.66
C LYS A 95 10.13 11.68 -8.49
N GLU A 96 9.96 10.40 -8.37
CA GLU A 96 8.86 9.67 -8.99
C GLU A 96 8.48 8.46 -8.15
N LEU A 97 7.25 8.01 -8.29
CA LEU A 97 6.74 6.81 -7.64
C LEU A 97 5.95 6.02 -8.67
N ILE A 98 6.14 4.70 -8.66
CA ILE A 98 5.42 3.79 -9.54
C ILE A 98 4.70 2.78 -8.65
N LEU A 99 3.46 2.44 -9.00
CA LEU A 99 2.70 1.42 -8.28
C LEU A 99 1.90 0.55 -9.23
N HIS A 100 1.50 -0.62 -8.72
CA HIS A 100 0.52 -1.48 -9.38
C HIS A 100 -0.72 -1.54 -8.49
N VAL A 101 -1.89 -1.43 -9.10
CA VAL A 101 -3.17 -1.49 -8.38
C VAL A 101 -4.16 -2.30 -9.20
N TYR A 102 -4.90 -3.20 -8.56
CA TYR A 102 -5.92 -3.95 -9.28
C TYR A 102 -6.98 -3.00 -9.81
N LYS A 103 -7.32 -3.17 -11.09
CA LYS A 103 -8.31 -2.32 -11.77
C LYS A 103 -9.66 -2.33 -11.06
N LYS A 104 -10.04 -3.47 -10.50
CA LYS A 104 -11.30 -3.63 -9.77
C LYS A 104 -11.31 -2.94 -8.41
N ASN A 105 -10.15 -2.57 -7.89
CA ASN A 105 -10.05 -1.78 -6.66
C ASN A 105 -10.25 -0.30 -7.01
N GLU A 106 -11.48 0.05 -7.38
CA GLU A 106 -11.82 1.38 -7.88
C GLU A 106 -11.54 2.49 -6.86
N ARG A 107 -11.72 2.19 -5.58
CA ARG A 107 -11.46 3.17 -4.51
C ARG A 107 -9.99 3.59 -4.49
N ALA A 108 -9.08 2.62 -4.59
CA ALA A 108 -7.65 2.90 -4.62
C ALA A 108 -7.27 3.64 -5.91
N VAL A 109 -7.80 3.22 -7.05
CA VAL A 109 -7.54 3.90 -8.34
C VAL A 109 -7.96 5.37 -8.26
N ARG A 110 -9.15 5.65 -7.72
CA ARG A 110 -9.61 7.03 -7.55
C ARG A 110 -8.72 7.82 -6.59
N PHE A 111 -8.29 7.19 -5.50
CA PHE A 111 -7.39 7.83 -4.54
C PHE A 111 -6.08 8.24 -5.21
N TYR A 112 -5.42 7.32 -5.89
CA TYR A 112 -4.14 7.62 -6.53
C TYR A 112 -4.29 8.63 -7.67
N THR A 113 -5.37 8.56 -8.43
CA THR A 113 -5.66 9.55 -9.48
C THR A 113 -5.80 10.94 -8.88
N ARG A 114 -6.53 11.05 -7.78
CA ARG A 114 -6.72 12.32 -7.07
C ARG A 114 -5.41 12.86 -6.52
N GLU A 115 -4.49 11.97 -6.14
CA GLU A 115 -3.18 12.34 -5.60
C GLU A 115 -2.12 12.57 -6.68
N GLY A 116 -2.53 12.62 -7.94
CA GLY A 116 -1.66 13.02 -9.05
C GLY A 116 -0.98 11.89 -9.81
N PHE A 117 -1.35 10.64 -9.56
CA PHE A 117 -0.86 9.52 -10.33
C PHE A 117 -1.61 9.39 -11.65
N LEU A 118 -0.88 9.03 -12.71
CA LEU A 118 -1.43 8.80 -14.04
C LEU A 118 -1.29 7.32 -14.40
N ILE A 119 -2.28 6.80 -15.13
CA ILE A 119 -2.24 5.43 -15.61
C ILE A 119 -1.26 5.36 -16.79
N GLU A 120 -0.24 4.51 -16.68
CA GLU A 120 0.76 4.32 -17.73
C GLU A 120 0.55 3.03 -18.52
N GLY A 121 -0.18 2.07 -17.99
CA GLY A 121 -0.43 0.80 -18.66
C GLY A 121 -1.28 -0.15 -17.85
N GLU A 122 -1.54 -1.31 -18.43
CA GLU A 122 -2.26 -2.40 -17.82
C GLU A 122 -1.49 -3.70 -18.02
N GLN A 123 -1.66 -4.63 -17.09
CA GLN A 123 -1.10 -5.98 -17.21
C GLN A 123 -1.99 -6.95 -16.45
N ILE A 124 -1.77 -8.24 -16.65
CA ILE A 124 -2.46 -9.29 -15.90
C ILE A 124 -1.50 -9.78 -14.82
N ASP A 125 -1.96 -9.78 -13.56
CA ASP A 125 -1.22 -10.42 -12.48
C ASP A 125 -1.32 -11.94 -12.66
N PRO A 126 -0.22 -12.65 -12.95
CA PRO A 126 -0.28 -14.09 -13.21
C PRO A 126 -0.69 -14.92 -12.01
N ASN A 127 -0.58 -14.37 -10.80
CA ASN A 127 -0.91 -15.09 -9.57
C ASN A 127 -2.41 -15.08 -9.28
N THR A 128 -3.12 -14.04 -9.72
CA THR A 128 -4.55 -13.87 -9.45
C THR A 128 -5.40 -13.84 -10.72
N ASN A 129 -4.77 -13.72 -11.87
CA ASN A 129 -5.43 -13.54 -13.16
C ASN A 129 -6.30 -12.28 -13.23
N GLU A 130 -6.02 -11.30 -12.37
CA GLU A 130 -6.72 -10.02 -12.35
C GLU A 130 -5.92 -8.95 -13.09
N THR A 131 -6.62 -8.02 -13.73
CA THR A 131 -5.99 -6.88 -14.39
C THR A 131 -5.49 -5.91 -13.33
N GLU A 132 -4.22 -5.49 -13.46
CA GLU A 132 -3.69 -4.39 -12.65
C GLU A 132 -3.31 -3.23 -13.54
N LEU A 133 -3.48 -2.03 -12.99
CA LEU A 133 -3.02 -0.79 -13.61
C LEU A 133 -1.65 -0.46 -13.10
N ILE A 134 -0.80 0.04 -14.00
CA ILE A 134 0.51 0.60 -13.65
C ILE A 134 0.30 2.10 -13.60
N MET A 135 0.57 2.71 -12.43
CA MET A 135 0.37 4.13 -12.24
C MET A 135 1.68 4.80 -11.82
N LYS A 136 1.85 6.05 -12.22
CA LYS A 136 3.07 6.80 -11.96
C LYS A 136 2.78 8.23 -11.53
N TRP A 137 3.51 8.67 -10.53
CA TRP A 137 3.57 10.07 -10.10
C TRP A 137 4.98 10.60 -10.30
N THR A 138 5.09 11.82 -10.81
CA THR A 138 6.37 12.50 -11.01
C THR A 138 6.33 13.87 -10.33
N TYR A 139 7.40 14.23 -9.64
CA TYR A 139 7.56 15.55 -9.05
C TYR A 139 7.63 16.61 -10.17
N THR A 140 6.94 17.73 -9.96
CA THR A 140 6.92 18.82 -10.94
C THR A 140 7.38 20.14 -10.35
#